data_e31d8ba2de1c56f905b46a35b57d32a7
#
_entry.id   e31d8ba2de1c56f905b46a35b57d32a7
#
_cell.length_a   1.000
_cell.length_b   1.000
_cell.length_c   1.000
_cell.angle_alpha   90.00
_cell.angle_beta   90.00
_cell.angle_gamma   90.00
#
_symmetry.space_group_name_H-M   'P 1'
#
loop_
_entity.id
_entity.type
_entity.pdbx_description
1 polymer ?
#
loop_
_entity_poly.entity_id
_entity_poly.type
_entity_poly.pdbx_seq_one_letter_code
_entity_poly.pdbx_strand_id
1 'polypeptide(L)'
;MMARPGYRKFHGFKSTVFGKSIPRKYLLDYAQARELAAEFNTLVEDGGIGLLIGEVGIGKTTAIRAFKEELGERSCRVCYVGSVKHSTAVLQDFVLQMGYQPSHQRANLLRQLSKAISQTWVEQRKKTLLVLDDAQATEESLLEDLRLLSNFDIDSQEPLILLLVGHPSLQNRLRKPIHLALWDRLRMLFRLEGLSLEETHQYIEQHLKAAGGPVELFTPEARVAVFEQSQGIPRRINRLALEAVKRSARNKVNTIDENMIAVAAGVFDGV
;
A
#
# COMPACT_ATOMS: atom_id res chain seq x y z
N MET A 1 -32.15 -29.21 -10.51
CA MET A 1 -30.71 -28.98 -10.75
C MET A 1 -30.12 -28.50 -9.42
N MET A 2 -29.42 -29.36 -8.66
CA MET A 2 -28.83 -28.97 -7.37
C MET A 2 -27.75 -27.91 -7.63
N ALA A 3 -27.83 -26.76 -6.93
CA ALA A 3 -26.83 -25.71 -7.02
C ALA A 3 -25.45 -26.29 -6.67
N ARG A 4 -24.45 -26.08 -7.53
CA ARG A 4 -23.06 -26.53 -7.28
C ARG A 4 -22.57 -25.86 -6.00
N PRO A 5 -21.96 -26.62 -5.06
CA PRO A 5 -21.42 -26.02 -3.85
C PRO A 5 -20.39 -24.96 -4.23
N GLY A 6 -20.46 -23.78 -3.58
CA GLY A 6 -19.46 -22.74 -3.78
C GLY A 6 -18.06 -23.24 -3.38
N TYR A 7 -17.00 -22.70 -3.98
CA TYR A 7 -15.60 -23.11 -3.76
C TYR A 7 -15.21 -23.19 -2.28
N ARG A 8 -15.77 -22.30 -1.43
CA ARG A 8 -15.49 -22.32 0.00
C ARG A 8 -15.96 -23.60 0.69
N LYS A 9 -17.19 -24.02 0.38
CA LYS A 9 -17.76 -25.26 0.94
C LYS A 9 -17.04 -26.49 0.39
N PHE A 10 -16.62 -26.45 -0.88
CA PHE A 10 -15.92 -27.58 -1.51
C PHE A 10 -14.54 -27.84 -0.88
N HIS A 11 -13.74 -26.78 -0.65
CA HIS A 11 -12.39 -26.88 -0.07
C HIS A 11 -12.35 -26.69 1.45
N GLY A 12 -13.48 -26.51 2.12
CA GLY A 12 -13.56 -26.34 3.57
C GLY A 12 -13.08 -24.97 4.09
N PHE A 13 -13.03 -23.94 3.24
CA PHE A 13 -12.62 -22.60 3.67
C PHE A 13 -13.63 -21.95 4.60
N LYS A 14 -13.14 -21.42 5.73
CA LYS A 14 -13.93 -20.68 6.73
C LYS A 14 -14.19 -19.24 6.32
N SER A 15 -13.30 -18.67 5.51
CA SER A 15 -13.38 -17.29 4.99
C SER A 15 -13.02 -17.22 3.51
N THR A 16 -13.05 -16.01 2.92
CA THR A 16 -12.62 -15.80 1.54
C THR A 16 -11.10 -15.93 1.46
N VAL A 17 -10.61 -16.90 0.69
CA VAL A 17 -9.19 -17.07 0.40
C VAL A 17 -8.74 -16.04 -0.65
N PHE A 18 -7.50 -15.60 -0.60
CA PHE A 18 -6.93 -14.58 -1.50
C PHE A 18 -7.74 -13.28 -1.57
N GLY A 19 -8.37 -12.90 -0.44
CA GLY A 19 -9.12 -11.65 -0.31
C GLY A 19 -8.20 -10.43 -0.14
N LYS A 20 -8.79 -9.23 -0.23
CA LYS A 20 -8.05 -7.96 -0.04
C LYS A 20 -7.57 -7.75 1.41
N SER A 21 -8.18 -8.38 2.37
CA SER A 21 -7.84 -8.25 3.79
C SER A 21 -7.43 -9.61 4.34
N ILE A 22 -6.22 -9.66 4.89
CA ILE A 22 -5.68 -10.79 5.62
C ILE A 22 -5.38 -10.33 7.04
N PRO A 23 -5.71 -11.13 8.10
CA PRO A 23 -5.35 -10.77 9.47
C PRO A 23 -3.83 -10.59 9.62
N ARG A 24 -3.40 -9.61 10.43
CA ARG A 24 -1.98 -9.25 10.61
C ARG A 24 -1.08 -10.45 10.91
N LYS A 25 -1.53 -11.38 11.74
CA LYS A 25 -0.78 -12.61 12.09
C LYS A 25 -0.45 -13.53 10.90
N TYR A 26 -1.11 -13.33 9.75
CA TYR A 26 -0.87 -14.05 8.51
C TYR A 26 -0.26 -13.16 7.42
N LEU A 27 0.08 -11.90 7.73
CA LEU A 27 0.89 -11.10 6.79
C LEU A 27 2.27 -11.74 6.67
N LEU A 28 2.73 -11.85 5.42
CA LEU A 28 4.05 -12.40 5.16
C LEU A 28 5.11 -11.45 5.73
N ASP A 29 5.99 -12.00 6.57
CA ASP A 29 7.21 -11.33 7.03
C ASP A 29 8.35 -11.71 6.09
N TYR A 30 8.80 -10.78 5.28
CA TYR A 30 9.87 -10.97 4.29
C TYR A 30 10.89 -9.84 4.35
N ALA A 31 12.08 -10.09 3.77
CA ALA A 31 13.23 -9.18 3.93
C ALA A 31 12.89 -7.73 3.56
N GLN A 32 12.27 -7.51 2.41
CA GLN A 32 11.93 -6.17 1.92
C GLN A 32 10.86 -5.48 2.78
N ALA A 33 9.93 -6.24 3.41
CA ALA A 33 8.96 -5.65 4.34
C ALA A 33 9.63 -5.16 5.63
N ARG A 34 10.63 -5.90 6.14
CA ARG A 34 11.42 -5.49 7.32
C ARG A 34 12.29 -4.28 7.02
N GLU A 35 12.93 -4.25 5.85
CA GLU A 35 13.71 -3.11 5.39
C GLU A 35 12.84 -1.85 5.26
N LEU A 36 11.69 -1.96 4.62
CA LEU A 36 10.73 -0.86 4.51
C LEU A 36 10.25 -0.36 5.87
N ALA A 37 10.00 -1.26 6.83
CA ALA A 37 9.61 -0.88 8.19
C ALA A 37 10.75 -0.11 8.90
N ALA A 38 12.00 -0.51 8.73
CA ALA A 38 13.16 0.21 9.25
C ALA A 38 13.28 1.61 8.63
N GLU A 39 13.14 1.72 7.31
CA GLU A 39 13.14 3.00 6.59
C GLU A 39 12.01 3.94 7.06
N PHE A 40 10.82 3.41 7.29
CA PHE A 40 9.72 4.19 7.85
C PHE A 40 10.01 4.69 9.27
N ASN A 41 10.61 3.86 10.12
CA ASN A 41 10.98 4.28 11.48
C ASN A 41 12.02 5.41 11.44
N THR A 42 13.07 5.27 10.62
CA THR A 42 14.07 6.31 10.39
C THR A 42 13.41 7.61 9.88
N LEU A 43 12.49 7.52 8.92
CA LEU A 43 11.78 8.68 8.41
C LEU A 43 10.93 9.37 9.50
N VAL A 44 10.33 8.62 10.43
CA VAL A 44 9.58 9.20 11.56
C VAL A 44 10.52 9.86 12.56
N GLU A 45 11.68 9.27 12.84
CA GLU A 45 12.67 9.82 13.75
C GLU A 45 13.28 11.11 13.19
N ASP A 46 13.77 11.07 11.97
CA ASP A 46 14.49 12.18 11.33
C ASP A 46 13.55 13.25 10.77
N GLY A 47 12.35 12.88 10.36
CA GLY A 47 11.43 13.78 9.64
C GLY A 47 11.75 13.86 8.14
N GLY A 48 11.17 14.87 7.47
CA GLY A 48 11.41 15.12 6.06
C GLY A 48 10.44 14.42 5.10
N ILE A 49 10.87 14.12 3.88
CA ILE A 49 10.03 13.60 2.82
C ILE A 49 10.45 12.19 2.45
N GLY A 50 9.48 11.26 2.46
CA GLY A 50 9.65 9.89 1.98
C GLY A 50 8.94 9.66 0.64
N LEU A 51 9.53 8.83 -0.21
CA LEU A 51 8.96 8.37 -1.47
C LEU A 51 8.93 6.83 -1.51
N LEU A 52 7.72 6.27 -1.46
CA LEU A 52 7.47 4.84 -1.62
C LEU A 52 6.88 4.57 -2.99
N ILE A 53 7.60 3.88 -3.85
CA ILE A 53 7.16 3.54 -5.20
C ILE A 53 7.07 2.03 -5.42
N GLY A 54 6.27 1.62 -6.37
CA GLY A 54 6.15 0.23 -6.80
C GLY A 54 4.95 0.02 -7.71
N GLU A 55 4.90 -1.13 -8.36
CA GLU A 55 3.85 -1.48 -9.30
C GLU A 55 2.46 -1.51 -8.67
N VAL A 56 1.44 -1.42 -9.52
CA VAL A 56 0.03 -1.49 -9.07
C VAL A 56 -0.26 -2.88 -8.49
N GLY A 57 -0.73 -2.89 -7.23
CA GLY A 57 -1.04 -4.16 -6.54
C GLY A 57 0.14 -4.82 -5.84
N ILE A 58 1.31 -4.18 -5.78
CA ILE A 58 2.52 -4.69 -5.14
C ILE A 58 2.43 -4.76 -3.59
N GLY A 59 1.50 -4.03 -2.98
CA GLY A 59 1.32 -4.05 -1.53
C GLY A 59 1.61 -2.74 -0.80
N LYS A 60 1.90 -1.62 -1.48
CA LYS A 60 2.21 -0.31 -0.87
C LYS A 60 1.22 0.10 0.23
N THR A 61 -0.07 0.12 -0.09
CA THR A 61 -1.13 0.48 0.88
C THR A 61 -1.22 -0.51 2.05
N THR A 62 -0.89 -1.79 1.83
CA THR A 62 -0.82 -2.80 2.89
C THR A 62 0.34 -2.53 3.83
N ALA A 63 1.51 -2.19 3.29
CA ALA A 63 2.69 -1.82 4.06
C ALA A 63 2.43 -0.57 4.91
N ILE A 64 1.82 0.48 4.34
CA ILE A 64 1.45 1.70 5.08
C ILE A 64 0.48 1.38 6.22
N ARG A 65 -0.52 0.53 5.98
CA ARG A 65 -1.47 0.13 7.02
C ARG A 65 -0.79 -0.61 8.15
N ALA A 66 0.08 -1.58 7.83
CA ALA A 66 0.84 -2.33 8.83
C ALA A 66 1.74 -1.39 9.66
N PHE A 67 2.42 -0.45 9.00
CA PHE A 67 3.24 0.55 9.66
C PHE A 67 2.43 1.48 10.57
N LYS A 68 1.27 1.99 10.09
CA LYS A 68 0.38 2.82 10.91
C LYS A 68 -0.07 2.10 12.19
N GLU A 69 -0.41 0.81 12.08
CA GLU A 69 -0.80 -0.02 13.23
C GLU A 69 0.36 -0.20 14.23
N GLU A 70 1.59 -0.36 13.72
CA GLU A 70 2.79 -0.52 14.53
C GLU A 70 3.22 0.78 15.21
N LEU A 71 3.18 1.89 14.48
CA LEU A 71 3.54 3.22 14.99
C LEU A 71 2.67 3.64 16.18
N GLY A 72 1.41 3.25 16.17
CA GLY A 72 0.44 3.63 17.20
C GLY A 72 0.15 5.15 17.24
N GLU A 73 -0.81 5.55 18.07
CA GLU A 73 -1.23 6.96 18.15
C GLU A 73 -0.31 7.85 18.99
N ARG A 74 0.63 7.25 19.74
CA ARG A 74 1.46 7.99 20.71
C ARG A 74 2.66 8.67 20.07
N SER A 75 3.22 8.10 19.01
CA SER A 75 4.47 8.57 18.40
C SER A 75 4.25 9.64 17.33
N CYS A 76 3.20 9.53 16.54
CA CYS A 76 2.95 10.40 15.41
C CYS A 76 1.45 10.51 15.12
N ARG A 77 1.00 11.68 14.65
CA ARG A 77 -0.35 11.84 14.10
C ARG A 77 -0.34 11.48 12.62
N VAL A 78 -1.02 10.40 12.25
CA VAL A 78 -1.04 9.92 10.85
C VAL A 78 -2.32 10.38 10.16
N CYS A 79 -2.17 11.14 9.08
CA CYS A 79 -3.23 11.53 8.16
C CYS A 79 -2.99 10.85 6.81
N TYR A 80 -3.97 10.10 6.31
CA TYR A 80 -3.87 9.34 5.06
C TYR A 80 -4.92 9.81 4.07
N VAL A 81 -4.49 10.19 2.88
CA VAL A 81 -5.38 10.48 1.75
C VAL A 81 -5.01 9.56 0.58
N GLY A 82 -6.00 8.82 0.10
CA GLY A 82 -5.88 7.96 -1.09
C GLY A 82 -6.13 8.74 -2.38
N SER A 83 -6.35 8.00 -3.47
CA SER A 83 -6.55 8.49 -4.84
C SER A 83 -7.53 9.65 -4.98
N VAL A 84 -7.08 10.88 -4.73
CA VAL A 84 -7.84 12.12 -4.99
C VAL A 84 -7.06 12.97 -5.99
N LYS A 85 -7.71 13.39 -7.07
CA LYS A 85 -7.04 14.13 -8.16
C LYS A 85 -6.87 15.63 -7.85
N HIS A 86 -7.88 16.25 -7.22
CA HIS A 86 -7.93 17.68 -7.03
C HIS A 86 -7.20 18.13 -5.76
N SER A 87 -6.25 19.04 -5.89
CA SER A 87 -5.43 19.59 -4.80
C SER A 87 -6.25 20.08 -3.62
N THR A 88 -7.31 20.85 -3.88
CA THR A 88 -8.16 21.40 -2.83
C THR A 88 -8.84 20.30 -2.01
N ALA A 89 -9.33 19.23 -2.64
CA ALA A 89 -9.96 18.11 -1.94
C ALA A 89 -8.96 17.35 -1.06
N VAL A 90 -7.72 17.13 -1.52
CA VAL A 90 -6.64 16.52 -0.73
C VAL A 90 -6.33 17.36 0.51
N LEU A 91 -6.19 18.69 0.35
CA LEU A 91 -5.92 19.59 1.46
C LEU A 91 -7.09 19.63 2.45
N GLN A 92 -8.34 19.61 1.96
CA GLN A 92 -9.54 19.54 2.80
C GLN A 92 -9.57 18.26 3.63
N ASP A 93 -9.26 17.10 3.02
CA ASP A 93 -9.19 15.83 3.72
C ASP A 93 -8.12 15.83 4.81
N PHE A 94 -6.95 16.40 4.55
CA PHE A 94 -5.92 16.55 5.57
C PHE A 94 -6.37 17.46 6.72
N VAL A 95 -6.97 18.63 6.42
CA VAL A 95 -7.49 19.55 7.46
C VAL A 95 -8.55 18.85 8.31
N LEU A 96 -9.46 18.08 7.67
CA LEU A 96 -10.51 17.34 8.36
C LEU A 96 -9.92 16.26 9.29
N GLN A 97 -8.92 15.51 8.84
CA GLN A 97 -8.23 14.49 9.64
C GLN A 97 -7.42 15.12 10.78
N MET A 98 -6.97 16.37 10.63
CA MET A 98 -6.37 17.14 11.73
C MET A 98 -7.41 17.63 12.77
N GLY A 99 -8.71 17.43 12.51
CA GLY A 99 -9.80 17.77 13.44
C GLY A 99 -10.36 19.17 13.27
N TYR A 100 -10.12 19.82 12.14
CA TYR A 100 -10.61 21.16 11.84
C TYR A 100 -11.63 21.16 10.71
N GLN A 101 -12.52 22.15 10.72
CA GLN A 101 -13.45 22.38 9.60
C GLN A 101 -12.67 22.98 8.43
N PRO A 102 -12.65 22.32 7.26
CA PRO A 102 -11.86 22.79 6.13
C PRO A 102 -12.45 24.03 5.48
N SER A 103 -11.60 24.97 5.11
CA SER A 103 -11.97 26.12 4.29
C SER A 103 -12.23 25.72 2.82
N HIS A 104 -12.97 26.57 2.08
CA HIS A 104 -13.12 26.41 0.64
C HIS A 104 -11.95 27.02 -0.16
N GLN A 105 -11.21 27.94 0.45
CA GLN A 105 -10.10 28.64 -0.20
C GLN A 105 -8.79 27.89 0.05
N ARG A 106 -8.06 27.56 -1.03
CA ARG A 106 -6.78 26.84 -0.97
C ARG A 106 -5.74 27.50 -0.06
N ALA A 107 -5.57 28.83 -0.15
CA ALA A 107 -4.62 29.54 0.71
C ALA A 107 -4.94 29.41 2.20
N ASN A 108 -6.24 29.39 2.54
CA ASN A 108 -6.68 29.20 3.92
C ASN A 108 -6.45 27.75 4.39
N LEU A 109 -6.63 26.75 3.51
CA LEU A 109 -6.34 25.34 3.83
C LEU A 109 -4.88 25.14 4.18
N LEU A 110 -3.96 25.73 3.41
CA LEU A 110 -2.52 25.67 3.71
C LEU A 110 -2.20 26.30 5.06
N ARG A 111 -2.78 27.46 5.37
CA ARG A 111 -2.61 28.11 6.69
C ARG A 111 -3.20 27.26 7.82
N GLN A 112 -4.39 26.67 7.61
CA GLN A 112 -5.02 25.77 8.59
C GLN A 112 -4.14 24.54 8.85
N LEU A 113 -3.58 23.92 7.80
CA LEU A 113 -2.68 22.77 7.95
C LEU A 113 -1.39 23.15 8.68
N SER A 114 -0.73 24.23 8.26
CA SER A 114 0.49 24.71 8.92
C SER A 114 0.25 24.96 10.41
N LYS A 115 -0.84 25.67 10.74
CA LYS A 115 -1.23 25.93 12.14
C LYS A 115 -1.51 24.64 12.91
N ALA A 116 -2.27 23.71 12.34
CA ALA A 116 -2.64 22.43 12.96
C ALA A 116 -1.41 21.56 13.25
N ILE A 117 -0.47 21.50 12.29
CA ILE A 117 0.80 20.77 12.44
C ILE A 117 1.65 21.40 13.56
N SER A 118 1.81 22.74 13.54
CA SER A 118 2.55 23.45 14.58
C SER A 118 1.93 23.25 15.96
N GLN A 119 0.60 23.32 16.09
CA GLN A 119 -0.10 23.08 17.35
C GLN A 119 0.11 21.65 17.85
N THR A 120 0.00 20.64 16.96
CA THR A 120 0.26 19.24 17.32
C THR A 120 1.67 19.05 17.86
N TRP A 121 2.66 19.71 17.26
CA TRP A 121 4.04 19.66 17.69
C TRP A 121 4.26 20.36 19.06
N VAL A 122 3.74 21.57 19.21
CA VAL A 122 3.95 22.37 20.43
C VAL A 122 3.20 21.77 21.63
N GLU A 123 1.93 21.42 21.45
CA GLU A 123 1.06 20.97 22.53
C GLU A 123 1.24 19.49 22.88
N GLN A 124 1.46 18.63 21.88
CA GLN A 124 1.50 17.17 22.06
C GLN A 124 2.90 16.56 21.89
N ARG A 125 3.87 17.34 21.42
CA ARG A 125 5.23 16.87 21.07
C ARG A 125 5.21 15.70 20.07
N LYS A 126 4.22 15.72 19.17
CA LYS A 126 4.06 14.71 18.13
C LYS A 126 4.32 15.30 16.75
N LYS A 127 5.06 14.58 15.94
CA LYS A 127 5.15 14.87 14.50
C LYS A 127 3.84 14.53 13.80
N THR A 128 3.58 15.16 12.67
CA THR A 128 2.44 14.84 11.80
C THR A 128 2.94 14.16 10.55
N LEU A 129 2.48 12.94 10.28
CA LEU A 129 2.75 12.20 9.05
C LEU A 129 1.57 12.37 8.09
N LEU A 130 1.78 13.10 7.00
CA LEU A 130 0.84 13.19 5.89
C LEU A 130 1.21 12.15 4.83
N VAL A 131 0.32 11.19 4.60
CA VAL A 131 0.49 10.15 3.57
C VAL A 131 -0.41 10.48 2.39
N LEU A 132 0.20 10.66 1.23
CA LEU A 132 -0.51 10.84 -0.05
C LEU A 132 -0.30 9.59 -0.92
N ASP A 133 -1.31 8.73 -1.01
CA ASP A 133 -1.29 7.54 -1.86
C ASP A 133 -1.77 7.87 -3.28
N ASP A 134 -1.27 7.13 -4.26
CA ASP A 134 -1.47 7.40 -5.69
C ASP A 134 -1.03 8.82 -6.13
N ALA A 135 0.02 9.35 -5.52
CA ALA A 135 0.52 10.71 -5.75
C ALA A 135 0.90 11.01 -7.21
N GLN A 136 1.13 9.98 -8.06
CA GLN A 136 1.35 10.18 -9.48
C GLN A 136 0.12 10.74 -10.22
N ALA A 137 -1.08 10.61 -9.65
CA ALA A 137 -2.32 11.08 -10.25
C ALA A 137 -2.73 12.50 -9.83
N THR A 138 -2.00 13.13 -8.89
CA THR A 138 -2.35 14.44 -8.35
C THR A 138 -1.91 15.59 -9.26
N GLU A 139 -2.49 16.77 -9.05
CA GLU A 139 -2.11 17.98 -9.76
C GLU A 139 -0.69 18.45 -9.35
N GLU A 140 0.03 19.10 -10.30
CA GLU A 140 1.36 19.67 -10.04
C GLU A 140 1.35 20.66 -8.88
N SER A 141 0.29 21.46 -8.82
CA SER A 141 0.10 22.47 -7.77
C SER A 141 0.08 21.89 -6.35
N LEU A 142 -0.42 20.65 -6.16
CA LEU A 142 -0.42 20.01 -4.87
C LEU A 142 0.99 19.67 -4.39
N LEU A 143 1.84 19.18 -5.29
CA LEU A 143 3.23 18.86 -4.92
C LEU A 143 3.98 20.10 -4.45
N GLU A 144 3.71 21.25 -5.07
CA GLU A 144 4.27 22.53 -4.65
C GLU A 144 3.69 22.99 -3.30
N ASP A 145 2.39 22.82 -3.06
CA ASP A 145 1.78 23.12 -1.76
C ASP A 145 2.39 22.28 -0.63
N LEU A 146 2.59 20.98 -0.86
CA LEU A 146 3.18 20.08 0.12
C LEU A 146 4.65 20.45 0.39
N ARG A 147 5.38 20.88 -0.64
CA ARG A 147 6.73 21.43 -0.48
C ARG A 147 6.73 22.69 0.39
N LEU A 148 5.82 23.61 0.16
CA LEU A 148 5.69 24.84 0.96
C LEU A 148 5.28 24.53 2.40
N LEU A 149 4.39 23.56 2.61
CA LEU A 149 3.99 23.10 3.94
C LEU A 149 5.15 22.46 4.73
N SER A 150 6.18 21.95 4.06
CA SER A 150 7.34 21.38 4.75
C SER A 150 8.32 22.41 5.31
N ASN A 151 8.12 23.71 5.03
CA ASN A 151 8.96 24.80 5.55
C ASN A 151 8.41 25.29 6.89
N PHE A 152 8.96 24.81 8.00
CA PHE A 152 8.61 25.25 9.36
C PHE A 152 9.78 26.01 10.01
N ASP A 153 9.48 27.10 10.69
CA ASP A 153 10.44 27.89 11.47
C ASP A 153 11.79 28.12 10.74
N ILE A 154 11.73 28.55 9.49
CA ILE A 154 12.91 28.81 8.65
C ILE A 154 13.81 27.54 8.60
N ASP A 155 13.19 26.37 8.37
CA ASP A 155 13.83 25.04 8.31
C ASP A 155 14.55 24.60 9.61
N SER A 156 14.23 25.20 10.77
CA SER A 156 14.83 24.81 12.05
C SER A 156 14.07 23.72 12.80
N GLN A 157 12.82 23.42 12.39
CA GLN A 157 11.98 22.36 12.95
C GLN A 157 11.35 21.52 11.87
N GLU A 158 11.19 20.23 12.14
CA GLU A 158 10.56 19.26 11.22
C GLU A 158 9.35 18.58 11.87
N PRO A 159 8.27 19.34 12.17
CA PRO A 159 7.06 18.75 12.75
C PRO A 159 6.23 17.97 11.75
N LEU A 160 6.52 18.11 10.45
CA LEU A 160 5.84 17.46 9.34
C LEU A 160 6.72 16.38 8.72
N ILE A 161 6.14 15.21 8.52
CA ILE A 161 6.67 14.14 7.68
C ILE A 161 5.71 13.99 6.51
N LEU A 162 6.24 14.01 5.30
CA LEU A 162 5.47 13.79 4.10
C LEU A 162 5.85 12.46 3.47
N LEU A 163 4.90 11.53 3.31
CA LEU A 163 5.10 10.27 2.61
C LEU A 163 4.31 10.29 1.30
N LEU A 164 5.03 10.41 0.20
CA LEU A 164 4.48 10.28 -1.15
C LEU A 164 4.54 8.82 -1.57
N VAL A 165 3.41 8.28 -1.97
CA VAL A 165 3.28 6.87 -2.37
C VAL A 165 2.70 6.78 -3.76
N GLY A 166 3.27 5.94 -4.61
CA GLY A 166 2.73 5.84 -5.96
C GLY A 166 3.39 4.81 -6.87
N HIS A 167 3.05 4.91 -8.15
CA HIS A 167 3.65 4.16 -9.23
C HIS A 167 5.08 4.69 -9.53
N PRO A 168 6.00 3.89 -10.09
CA PRO A 168 7.35 4.35 -10.44
C PRO A 168 7.41 5.62 -11.30
N SER A 169 6.36 5.91 -12.09
CA SER A 169 6.25 7.18 -12.84
C SER A 169 6.27 8.44 -11.96
N LEU A 170 5.92 8.31 -10.67
CA LEU A 170 6.02 9.40 -9.69
C LEU A 170 7.47 9.84 -9.50
N GLN A 171 8.41 8.90 -9.43
CA GLN A 171 9.84 9.21 -9.33
C GLN A 171 10.31 10.05 -10.54
N ASN A 172 9.92 9.64 -11.75
CA ASN A 172 10.26 10.38 -12.97
C ASN A 172 9.64 11.78 -12.98
N ARG A 173 8.44 11.92 -12.43
CA ARG A 173 7.75 13.21 -12.29
C ARG A 173 8.48 14.12 -11.31
N LEU A 174 8.89 13.62 -10.15
CA LEU A 174 9.60 14.40 -9.12
C LEU A 174 11.02 14.83 -9.55
N ARG A 175 11.64 14.12 -10.50
CA ARG A 175 12.94 14.50 -11.09
C ARG A 175 12.87 15.63 -12.11
N LYS A 176 11.68 16.08 -12.50
CA LYS A 176 11.55 17.23 -13.40
C LYS A 176 12.03 18.52 -12.71
N PRO A 177 12.59 19.49 -13.47
CA PRO A 177 13.12 20.74 -12.92
C PRO A 177 12.16 21.47 -12.00
N ILE A 178 10.86 21.45 -12.28
CA ILE A 178 9.83 22.12 -11.47
C ILE A 178 9.70 21.52 -10.06
N HIS A 179 10.14 20.28 -9.84
CA HIS A 179 10.03 19.56 -8.56
C HIS A 179 11.37 19.26 -7.89
N LEU A 180 12.49 19.74 -8.44
CA LEU A 180 13.83 19.46 -7.88
C LEU A 180 13.93 19.88 -6.41
N ALA A 181 13.34 21.00 -6.02
CA ALA A 181 13.37 21.46 -4.62
C ALA A 181 12.63 20.48 -3.66
N LEU A 182 11.67 19.71 -4.15
CA LEU A 182 11.01 18.65 -3.38
C LEU A 182 11.82 17.36 -3.44
N TRP A 183 12.42 17.05 -4.60
CA TRP A 183 13.29 15.90 -4.79
C TRP A 183 14.53 15.96 -3.88
N ASP A 184 15.18 17.11 -3.80
CA ASP A 184 16.40 17.32 -2.98
C ASP A 184 16.14 17.21 -1.47
N ARG A 185 14.87 17.26 -1.04
CA ARG A 185 14.45 17.06 0.35
C ARG A 185 14.05 15.63 0.68
N LEU A 186 14.14 14.70 -0.30
CA LEU A 186 13.87 13.30 -0.02
C LEU A 186 14.91 12.72 0.92
N ARG A 187 14.45 12.15 2.04
CA ARG A 187 15.27 11.40 3.00
C ARG A 187 15.09 9.90 2.88
N MET A 188 13.97 9.48 2.31
CA MET A 188 13.66 8.07 2.05
C MET A 188 13.25 7.91 0.58
N LEU A 189 13.85 6.97 -0.12
CA LEU A 189 13.41 6.49 -1.44
C LEU A 189 13.39 4.97 -1.40
N PHE A 190 12.22 4.40 -1.34
CA PHE A 190 12.04 2.96 -1.33
C PHE A 190 11.22 2.48 -2.52
N ARG A 191 11.76 1.47 -3.22
CA ARG A 191 11.06 0.79 -4.31
C ARG A 191 10.62 -0.59 -3.82
N LEU A 192 9.32 -0.78 -3.71
CA LEU A 192 8.74 -2.08 -3.37
C LEU A 192 8.66 -2.93 -4.64
N GLU A 193 9.26 -4.11 -4.60
CA GLU A 193 9.34 -5.06 -5.71
C GLU A 193 8.43 -6.27 -5.49
N GLY A 194 8.27 -7.10 -6.53
CA GLY A 194 7.53 -8.35 -6.43
C GLY A 194 8.17 -9.34 -5.47
N LEU A 195 7.35 -10.18 -4.87
CA LEU A 195 7.82 -11.28 -4.04
C LEU A 195 8.69 -12.22 -4.88
N SER A 196 9.73 -12.77 -4.28
CA SER A 196 10.52 -13.84 -4.87
C SER A 196 9.67 -15.12 -5.05
N LEU A 197 10.22 -16.12 -5.72
CA LEU A 197 9.57 -17.42 -5.85
C LEU A 197 9.24 -18.03 -4.48
N GLU A 198 10.22 -18.04 -3.58
CA GLU A 198 10.04 -18.59 -2.23
C GLU A 198 9.02 -17.80 -1.42
N GLU A 199 9.09 -16.46 -1.45
CA GLU A 199 8.12 -15.58 -0.79
C GLU A 199 6.72 -15.73 -1.38
N THR A 200 6.60 -15.99 -2.70
CA THR A 200 5.31 -16.29 -3.35
C THR A 200 4.72 -17.60 -2.83
N HIS A 201 5.55 -18.63 -2.63
CA HIS A 201 5.11 -19.89 -2.03
C HIS A 201 4.59 -19.67 -0.60
N GLN A 202 5.34 -18.96 0.23
CA GLN A 202 4.95 -18.62 1.60
C GLN A 202 3.68 -17.76 1.62
N TYR A 203 3.55 -16.81 0.69
CA TYR A 203 2.37 -15.96 0.57
C TYR A 203 1.10 -16.77 0.27
N ILE A 204 1.17 -17.72 -0.66
CA ILE A 204 0.06 -18.64 -0.98
C ILE A 204 -0.33 -19.44 0.27
N GLU A 205 0.65 -20.00 0.98
CA GLU A 205 0.40 -20.77 2.22
C GLU A 205 -0.26 -19.94 3.30
N GLN A 206 0.21 -18.72 3.55
CA GLN A 206 -0.36 -17.83 4.55
C GLN A 206 -1.82 -17.50 4.25
N HIS A 207 -2.17 -17.28 2.97
CA HIS A 207 -3.55 -17.06 2.55
C HIS A 207 -4.44 -18.28 2.72
N LEU A 208 -3.94 -19.48 2.43
CA LEU A 208 -4.65 -20.73 2.66
C LEU A 208 -4.89 -20.98 4.15
N LYS A 209 -3.84 -20.83 4.98
CA LYS A 209 -3.91 -20.92 6.45
C LYS A 209 -4.91 -19.91 7.03
N ALA A 210 -4.85 -18.65 6.57
CA ALA A 210 -5.76 -17.59 7.02
C ALA A 210 -7.22 -17.90 6.71
N ALA A 211 -7.49 -18.58 5.57
CA ALA A 211 -8.83 -19.01 5.19
C ALA A 211 -9.26 -20.34 5.84
N GLY A 212 -8.35 -21.02 6.56
CA GLY A 212 -8.61 -22.32 7.21
C GLY A 212 -8.71 -23.49 6.23
N GLY A 213 -8.04 -23.40 5.08
CA GLY A 213 -8.03 -24.41 4.04
C GLY A 213 -6.74 -25.25 4.01
N PRO A 214 -6.69 -26.27 3.13
CA PRO A 214 -5.54 -27.17 2.99
C PRO A 214 -4.36 -26.43 2.37
N VAL A 215 -3.18 -26.55 2.99
CA VAL A 215 -1.94 -25.87 2.52
C VAL A 215 -1.40 -26.52 1.24
N GLU A 216 -1.68 -27.80 1.07
CA GLU A 216 -1.26 -28.62 -0.07
C GLU A 216 -2.19 -28.49 -1.29
N LEU A 217 -3.15 -27.56 -1.25
CA LEU A 217 -4.10 -27.36 -2.34
C LEU A 217 -3.42 -27.07 -3.69
N PHE A 218 -2.27 -26.35 -3.67
CA PHE A 218 -1.47 -26.06 -4.85
C PHE A 218 -0.25 -26.99 -4.89
N THR A 219 -0.05 -27.65 -6.03
CA THR A 219 1.18 -28.42 -6.25
C THR A 219 2.41 -27.51 -6.30
N PRO A 220 3.64 -28.02 -6.10
CA PRO A 220 4.85 -27.23 -6.24
C PRO A 220 4.94 -26.53 -7.61
N GLU A 221 4.60 -27.25 -8.70
CA GLU A 221 4.61 -26.73 -10.07
C GLU A 221 3.56 -25.62 -10.25
N ALA A 222 2.39 -25.77 -9.66
CA ALA A 222 1.36 -24.71 -9.68
C ALA A 222 1.84 -23.43 -8.99
N ARG A 223 2.57 -23.54 -7.89
CA ARG A 223 3.12 -22.38 -7.19
C ARG A 223 4.18 -21.67 -8.03
N VAL A 224 5.04 -22.42 -8.72
CA VAL A 224 6.00 -21.87 -9.69
C VAL A 224 5.25 -21.13 -10.80
N ALA A 225 4.24 -21.77 -11.40
CA ALA A 225 3.43 -21.15 -12.45
C ALA A 225 2.72 -19.86 -11.97
N VAL A 226 2.23 -19.81 -10.72
CA VAL A 226 1.66 -18.60 -10.15
C VAL A 226 2.72 -17.49 -10.07
N PHE A 227 3.95 -17.79 -9.62
CA PHE A 227 5.03 -16.82 -9.59
C PHE A 227 5.37 -16.28 -10.97
N GLU A 228 5.57 -17.16 -11.96
CA GLU A 228 5.90 -16.77 -13.34
C GLU A 228 4.85 -15.86 -13.96
N GLN A 229 3.57 -16.18 -13.80
CA GLN A 229 2.45 -15.40 -14.35
C GLN A 229 2.19 -14.10 -13.59
N SER A 230 2.45 -14.07 -12.29
CA SER A 230 2.20 -12.90 -11.45
C SER A 230 3.40 -11.97 -11.33
N GLN A 231 4.62 -12.46 -11.61
CA GLN A 231 5.89 -11.77 -11.33
C GLN A 231 5.99 -11.36 -9.85
N GLY A 232 5.47 -12.19 -8.95
CA GLY A 232 5.46 -11.95 -7.52
C GLY A 232 4.57 -10.79 -7.07
N ILE A 233 3.71 -10.22 -7.93
CA ILE A 233 2.83 -9.11 -7.57
C ILE A 233 1.61 -9.64 -6.80
N PRO A 234 1.42 -9.29 -5.51
CA PRO A 234 0.38 -9.86 -4.65
C PRO A 234 -1.04 -9.79 -5.22
N ARG A 235 -1.41 -8.69 -5.87
CA ARG A 235 -2.74 -8.57 -6.51
C ARG A 235 -2.92 -9.56 -7.65
N ARG A 236 -1.87 -9.81 -8.44
CA ARG A 236 -1.90 -10.79 -9.53
C ARG A 236 -1.93 -12.22 -8.97
N ILE A 237 -1.11 -12.51 -7.94
CA ILE A 237 -1.14 -13.79 -7.22
C ILE A 237 -2.56 -14.08 -6.73
N ASN A 238 -3.18 -13.14 -6.00
CA ASN A 238 -4.52 -13.31 -5.46
C ASN A 238 -5.56 -13.59 -6.55
N ARG A 239 -5.46 -12.89 -7.69
CA ARG A 239 -6.39 -13.03 -8.80
C ARG A 239 -6.27 -14.40 -9.47
N LEU A 240 -5.04 -14.84 -9.76
CA LEU A 240 -4.75 -16.13 -10.37
C LEU A 240 -5.14 -17.27 -9.43
N ALA A 241 -4.66 -17.24 -8.21
CA ALA A 241 -4.90 -18.28 -7.21
C ALA A 241 -6.39 -18.44 -6.89
N LEU A 242 -7.14 -17.32 -6.75
CA LEU A 242 -8.58 -17.38 -6.50
C LEU A 242 -9.35 -17.98 -7.67
N GLU A 243 -8.98 -17.64 -8.91
CA GLU A 243 -9.65 -18.22 -10.10
C GLU A 243 -9.34 -19.71 -10.23
N ALA A 244 -8.09 -20.13 -9.96
CA ALA A 244 -7.72 -21.54 -9.93
C ALA A 244 -8.52 -22.32 -8.86
N VAL A 245 -8.66 -21.76 -7.65
CA VAL A 245 -9.49 -22.35 -6.57
C VAL A 245 -10.96 -22.47 -6.97
N LYS A 246 -11.53 -21.46 -7.62
CA LYS A 246 -12.91 -21.54 -8.11
C LYS A 246 -13.07 -22.61 -9.20
N ARG A 247 -12.09 -22.73 -10.07
CA ARG A 247 -12.09 -23.70 -11.17
C ARG A 247 -11.95 -25.12 -10.66
N SER A 248 -11.02 -25.40 -9.72
CA SER A 248 -10.86 -26.72 -9.11
C SER A 248 -12.16 -27.20 -8.45
N ALA A 249 -12.87 -26.32 -7.76
CA ALA A 249 -14.17 -26.63 -7.17
C ALA A 249 -15.25 -26.91 -8.23
N ARG A 250 -15.27 -26.18 -9.37
CA ARG A 250 -16.18 -26.44 -10.49
C ARG A 250 -15.92 -27.81 -11.13
N ASN A 251 -14.65 -28.17 -11.24
CA ASN A 251 -14.21 -29.45 -11.84
C ASN A 251 -14.20 -30.59 -10.81
N LYS A 252 -14.51 -30.33 -9.54
CA LYS A 252 -14.48 -31.28 -8.43
C LYS A 252 -13.09 -31.93 -8.23
N VAL A 253 -12.04 -31.16 -8.41
CA VAL A 253 -10.64 -31.59 -8.22
C VAL A 253 -10.11 -30.95 -6.94
N ASN A 254 -9.47 -31.76 -6.09
CA ASN A 254 -8.98 -31.34 -4.78
C ASN A 254 -7.55 -30.75 -4.80
N THR A 255 -6.88 -30.79 -5.95
CA THR A 255 -5.52 -30.25 -6.14
C THR A 255 -5.51 -29.29 -7.32
N ILE A 256 -4.66 -28.29 -7.25
CA ILE A 256 -4.46 -27.30 -8.32
C ILE A 256 -3.06 -27.53 -8.89
N ASP A 257 -3.00 -27.84 -10.17
CA ASP A 257 -1.78 -28.06 -10.95
C ASP A 257 -1.42 -26.82 -11.79
N GLU A 258 -0.29 -26.90 -12.49
CA GLU A 258 0.20 -25.83 -13.37
C GLU A 258 -0.76 -25.52 -14.53
N ASN A 259 -1.43 -26.55 -15.07
CA ASN A 259 -2.39 -26.39 -16.18
C ASN A 259 -3.59 -25.55 -15.75
N MET A 260 -4.07 -25.74 -14.51
CA MET A 260 -5.14 -24.92 -13.97
C MET A 260 -4.73 -23.46 -13.82
N ILE A 261 -3.46 -23.19 -13.47
CA ILE A 261 -2.92 -21.82 -13.40
C ILE A 261 -2.83 -21.20 -14.78
N ALA A 262 -2.33 -21.94 -15.79
CA ALA A 262 -2.28 -21.46 -17.17
C ALA A 262 -3.66 -21.08 -17.71
N VAL A 263 -4.67 -21.92 -17.44
CA VAL A 263 -6.07 -21.62 -17.83
C VAL A 263 -6.64 -20.44 -17.03
N ALA A 264 -6.27 -20.29 -15.74
CA ALA A 264 -6.69 -19.14 -14.95
C ALA A 264 -6.06 -17.83 -15.48
N ALA A 265 -4.82 -17.86 -15.93
CA ALA A 265 -4.14 -16.72 -16.55
C ALA A 265 -4.86 -16.29 -17.85
N GLY A 266 -5.19 -17.23 -18.73
CA GLY A 266 -5.89 -16.94 -19.99
C GLY A 266 -7.25 -16.25 -19.84
N VAL A 267 -7.90 -16.35 -18.67
CA VAL A 267 -9.13 -15.59 -18.39
C VAL A 267 -8.84 -14.07 -18.32
N PHE A 268 -7.62 -13.69 -18.02
CA PHE A 268 -7.23 -12.30 -17.77
C PHE A 268 -6.44 -11.67 -18.91
N ASP A 269 -5.87 -12.49 -19.79
CA ASP A 269 -5.11 -12.03 -20.97
C ASP A 269 -6.00 -11.78 -22.19
N GLY A 270 -7.27 -12.16 -22.12
CA GLY A 270 -8.27 -12.04 -23.18
C GLY A 270 -9.15 -10.78 -23.12
N VAL A 271 -8.75 -9.71 -22.38
CA VAL A 271 -9.49 -8.44 -22.31
C VAL A 271 -8.65 -7.28 -22.78
#